data_0a4d93a40bc91a85bc1e67eca1b6a7de
#
_entry.id   0a4d93a40bc91a85bc1e67eca1b6a7de
#
_cell.length_a   1.000
_cell.length_b   1.000
_cell.length_c   1.000
_cell.angle_alpha   90.00
_cell.angle_beta   90.00
_cell.angle_gamma   90.00
#
_symmetry.space_group_name_H-M   'P 1'
#
loop_
_entity.id
_entity.type
_entity.pdbx_description
1 polymer ?
#
loop_
_entity_poly.entity_id
_entity_poly.type
_entity_poly.pdbx_seq_one_letter_code
_entity_poly.pdbx_strand_id
1 'polypeptide(L)'
;MDSMNEEVQRELSPSEKPLWWGQPRQGVVVRGSDAFTIPFSLLWCGFAVFWEASALRAPNTPAFFVLWGIPFVLVGVYFVVGRFFVEARQRANTYYAVTSERVIIVSGVFARKVKSLSLRTLTDLSLSEARSGEGTITFGAQHPMAAMFGGMRGWPGAEQNLGPSFDLILNAKSVYETIRSAQSAVR
;
A
#
# COMPACT_ATOMS: atom_id res chain seq x y z
N MET A 1 18.84 -4.13 9.88
CA MET A 1 19.34 -4.74 8.62
C MET A 1 19.18 -6.25 8.65
N ASP A 2 19.33 -6.92 9.79
CA ASP A 2 19.27 -8.40 9.89
C ASP A 2 17.88 -8.97 9.68
N SER A 3 16.83 -8.37 10.25
CA SER A 3 15.44 -8.86 10.12
C SER A 3 14.90 -8.85 8.69
N MET A 4 15.31 -7.89 7.88
CA MET A 4 14.90 -7.81 6.46
C MET A 4 15.51 -8.94 5.64
N ASN A 5 16.75 -9.27 5.93
CA ASN A 5 17.46 -10.37 5.29
C ASN A 5 16.82 -11.74 5.66
N GLU A 6 16.41 -11.93 6.90
CA GLU A 6 15.74 -13.15 7.36
C GLU A 6 14.39 -13.38 6.71
N GLU A 7 13.55 -12.33 6.57
CA GLU A 7 12.21 -12.46 5.96
C GLU A 7 12.28 -12.82 4.48
N VAL A 8 13.27 -12.30 3.77
CA VAL A 8 13.52 -12.64 2.35
C VAL A 8 14.18 -14.01 2.25
N GLN A 9 15.16 -14.32 3.10
CA GLN A 9 15.90 -15.60 3.05
C GLN A 9 14.99 -16.81 3.30
N ARG A 10 13.95 -16.67 4.14
CA ARG A 10 12.98 -17.76 4.38
C ARG A 10 12.20 -18.17 3.12
N GLU A 11 12.11 -17.28 2.14
CA GLU A 11 11.38 -17.53 0.89
C GLU A 11 12.30 -18.00 -0.24
N LEU A 12 13.63 -17.89 -0.09
CA LEU A 12 14.56 -18.24 -1.14
C LEU A 12 14.71 -19.76 -1.26
N SER A 13 14.67 -20.25 -2.50
CA SER A 13 15.06 -21.61 -2.81
C SER A 13 16.58 -21.76 -2.76
N PRO A 14 17.15 -22.97 -2.46
CA PRO A 14 18.59 -23.17 -2.34
C PRO A 14 19.41 -22.79 -3.58
N SER A 15 18.82 -22.84 -4.77
CA SER A 15 19.45 -22.45 -6.03
C SER A 15 19.27 -20.98 -6.41
N GLU A 16 18.40 -20.26 -5.68
CA GLU A 16 17.95 -18.93 -6.03
C GLU A 16 18.89 -17.87 -5.46
N LYS A 17 19.38 -16.97 -6.29
CA LYS A 17 20.29 -15.91 -5.89
C LYS A 17 19.52 -14.61 -5.72
N PRO A 18 19.59 -13.94 -4.55
CA PRO A 18 19.02 -12.61 -4.38
C PRO A 18 19.87 -11.60 -5.18
N LEU A 19 19.21 -10.82 -6.03
CA LEU A 19 19.83 -9.76 -6.83
C LEU A 19 19.62 -8.38 -6.17
N TRP A 20 18.48 -8.19 -5.55
CA TRP A 20 18.14 -6.97 -4.84
C TRP A 20 17.06 -7.25 -3.78
N TRP A 21 17.10 -6.52 -2.67
CA TRP A 21 16.05 -6.50 -1.65
C TRP A 21 15.86 -5.10 -1.09
N GLY A 22 14.66 -4.81 -0.63
CA GLY A 22 14.33 -3.50 -0.07
C GLY A 22 12.98 -3.46 0.62
N GLN A 23 12.68 -2.29 1.17
CA GLN A 23 11.39 -1.96 1.76
C GLN A 23 10.83 -0.72 1.10
N PRO A 24 9.50 -0.53 1.12
CA PRO A 24 8.90 0.75 0.76
C PRO A 24 9.36 1.85 1.72
N ARG A 25 9.28 3.10 1.30
CA ARG A 25 9.54 4.27 2.15
C ARG A 25 8.72 4.16 3.43
N GLN A 26 9.41 4.28 4.57
CA GLN A 26 8.81 4.17 5.89
C GLN A 26 8.19 5.50 6.36
N GLY A 27 7.33 5.40 7.39
CA GLY A 27 6.68 6.55 7.99
C GLY A 27 5.39 6.98 7.30
N VAL A 28 4.88 8.13 7.66
CA VAL A 28 3.68 8.73 7.05
C VAL A 28 4.05 9.33 5.69
N VAL A 29 3.34 8.91 4.65
CA VAL A 29 3.52 9.42 3.29
C VAL A 29 2.22 10.03 2.82
N VAL A 30 2.29 11.28 2.36
CA VAL A 30 1.18 11.97 1.70
C VAL A 30 1.35 11.83 0.20
N ARG A 31 0.32 11.37 -0.49
CA ARG A 31 0.30 11.15 -1.94
C ARG A 31 -0.46 12.28 -2.65
N GLY A 32 -0.26 12.43 -3.95
CA GLY A 32 -1.01 13.41 -4.74
C GLY A 32 -2.54 13.23 -4.68
N SER A 33 -3.01 11.98 -4.56
CA SER A 33 -4.43 11.66 -4.34
C SER A 33 -4.99 12.18 -3.03
N ASP A 34 -4.13 12.42 -2.04
CA ASP A 34 -4.55 12.93 -0.73
C ASP A 34 -5.03 14.38 -0.79
N ALA A 35 -4.64 15.11 -1.84
CA ALA A 35 -5.13 16.46 -2.09
C ALA A 35 -6.66 16.54 -2.21
N PHE A 36 -7.30 15.47 -2.69
CA PHE A 36 -8.76 15.36 -2.73
C PHE A 36 -9.32 14.64 -1.50
N THR A 37 -8.66 13.55 -1.08
CA THR A 37 -9.17 12.70 -0.01
C THR A 37 -9.13 13.38 1.36
N ILE A 38 -8.11 14.23 1.63
CA ILE A 38 -8.01 14.95 2.92
C ILE A 38 -9.16 15.95 3.08
N PRO A 39 -9.44 16.89 2.14
CA PRO A 39 -10.56 17.80 2.27
C PRO A 39 -11.91 17.07 2.41
N PHE A 40 -12.13 16.03 1.63
CA PHE A 40 -13.35 15.23 1.70
C PHE A 40 -13.50 14.54 3.07
N SER A 41 -12.43 13.92 3.60
CA SER A 41 -12.48 13.28 4.91
C SER A 41 -12.69 14.25 6.05
N LEU A 42 -12.12 15.45 5.97
CA LEU A 42 -12.36 16.53 6.95
C LEU A 42 -13.81 17.00 6.92
N LEU A 43 -14.39 17.20 5.72
CA LEU A 43 -15.78 17.58 5.57
C LEU A 43 -16.71 16.50 6.16
N TRP A 44 -16.47 15.22 5.81
CA TRP A 44 -17.24 14.09 6.33
C TRP A 44 -17.14 13.98 7.86
N CYS A 45 -15.92 14.02 8.39
CA CYS A 45 -15.68 13.92 9.81
C CYS A 45 -16.33 15.11 10.57
N GLY A 46 -16.17 16.32 10.05
CA GLY A 46 -16.78 17.53 10.60
C GLY A 46 -18.30 17.43 10.63
N PHE A 47 -18.91 16.94 9.56
CA PHE A 47 -20.36 16.71 9.50
C PHE A 47 -20.81 15.64 10.52
N ALA A 48 -20.08 14.51 10.59
CA ALA A 48 -20.41 13.44 11.54
C ALA A 48 -20.32 13.92 13.01
N VAL A 49 -19.28 14.66 13.34
CA VAL A 49 -19.10 15.26 14.69
C VAL A 49 -20.18 16.29 14.98
N PHE A 50 -20.51 17.14 14.01
CA PHE A 50 -21.59 18.13 14.15
C PHE A 50 -22.94 17.46 14.39
N TRP A 51 -23.25 16.41 13.59
CA TRP A 51 -24.47 15.62 13.76
C TRP A 51 -24.57 15.00 15.15
N GLU A 52 -23.52 14.32 15.57
CA GLU A 52 -23.45 13.65 16.87
C GLU A 52 -23.61 14.64 18.03
N ALA A 53 -22.87 15.75 17.97
CA ALA A 53 -22.98 16.82 18.97
C ALA A 53 -24.39 17.44 19.01
N SER A 54 -25.06 17.54 17.87
CA SER A 54 -26.44 18.04 17.78
C SER A 54 -27.43 17.04 18.37
N ALA A 55 -27.26 15.74 18.08
CA ALA A 55 -28.09 14.68 18.65
C ALA A 55 -27.96 14.61 20.19
N LEU A 56 -26.74 14.75 20.71
CA LEU A 56 -26.48 14.78 22.16
C LEU A 56 -27.09 15.98 22.89
N ARG A 57 -27.22 17.12 22.20
CA ARG A 57 -27.76 18.36 22.79
C ARG A 57 -29.30 18.47 22.65
N ALA A 58 -29.90 17.74 21.73
CA ALA A 58 -31.33 17.83 21.49
C ALA A 58 -32.10 17.17 22.65
N PRO A 59 -33.12 17.85 23.21
CA PRO A 59 -33.96 17.29 24.29
C PRO A 59 -34.75 16.07 23.72
N ASN A 60 -34.86 15.04 24.54
CA ASN A 60 -35.63 13.83 24.21
C ASN A 60 -35.12 13.03 22.98
N THR A 61 -33.86 13.18 22.60
CA THR A 61 -33.28 12.35 21.53
C THR A 61 -33.23 10.90 21.97
N PRO A 62 -33.84 9.96 21.20
CA PRO A 62 -33.72 8.55 21.51
C PRO A 62 -32.26 8.09 21.49
N ALA A 63 -31.86 7.28 22.49
CA ALA A 63 -30.49 6.76 22.58
C ALA A 63 -30.00 6.06 21.31
N PHE A 64 -30.92 5.51 20.53
CA PHE A 64 -30.62 4.90 19.23
C PHE A 64 -29.92 5.86 18.27
N PHE A 65 -30.37 7.14 18.17
CA PHE A 65 -29.76 8.10 17.25
C PHE A 65 -28.33 8.48 17.66
N VAL A 66 -28.11 8.59 18.96
CA VAL A 66 -26.76 8.85 19.50
C VAL A 66 -25.84 7.65 19.26
N LEU A 67 -26.31 6.43 19.56
CA LEU A 67 -25.51 5.21 19.29
C LEU A 67 -25.24 5.00 17.81
N TRP A 68 -26.18 5.39 16.94
CA TRP A 68 -26.05 5.27 15.49
C TRP A 68 -25.02 6.25 14.91
N GLY A 69 -24.80 7.41 15.50
CA GLY A 69 -23.83 8.41 15.05
C GLY A 69 -22.37 8.02 15.35
N ILE A 70 -22.13 7.28 16.43
CA ILE A 70 -20.77 6.89 16.84
C ILE A 70 -19.97 6.20 15.72
N PRO A 71 -20.48 5.18 14.99
CA PRO A 71 -19.75 4.56 13.88
C PRO A 71 -19.32 5.56 12.81
N PHE A 72 -20.15 6.57 12.49
CA PHE A 72 -19.82 7.57 11.48
C PHE A 72 -18.69 8.48 11.92
N VAL A 73 -18.66 8.85 13.20
CA VAL A 73 -17.56 9.64 13.79
C VAL A 73 -16.27 8.81 13.76
N LEU A 74 -16.32 7.54 14.17
CA LEU A 74 -15.16 6.64 14.14
C LEU A 74 -14.61 6.45 12.72
N VAL A 75 -15.48 6.26 11.73
CA VAL A 75 -15.10 6.19 10.32
C VAL A 75 -14.48 7.51 9.87
N GLY A 76 -15.04 8.65 10.25
CA GLY A 76 -14.49 9.97 9.95
C GLY A 76 -13.07 10.14 10.51
N VAL A 77 -12.86 9.83 11.79
CA VAL A 77 -11.54 9.87 12.43
C VAL A 77 -10.55 8.92 11.76
N TYR A 78 -11.00 7.72 11.41
CA TYR A 78 -10.16 6.77 10.66
C TYR A 78 -9.67 7.35 9.33
N PHE A 79 -10.54 7.97 8.55
CA PHE A 79 -10.15 8.56 7.26
C PHE A 79 -9.25 9.78 7.39
N VAL A 80 -9.43 10.60 8.42
CA VAL A 80 -8.60 11.80 8.64
C VAL A 80 -7.21 11.42 9.13
N VAL A 81 -7.10 10.49 10.05
CA VAL A 81 -5.85 10.20 10.77
C VAL A 81 -5.48 8.72 10.70
N GLY A 82 -6.42 7.83 11.00
CA GLY A 82 -6.19 6.40 11.19
C GLY A 82 -5.56 5.71 9.98
N ARG A 83 -6.00 6.07 8.76
CA ARG A 83 -5.49 5.48 7.51
C ARG A 83 -3.98 5.64 7.35
N PHE A 84 -3.42 6.79 7.73
CA PHE A 84 -1.98 7.05 7.61
C PHE A 84 -1.16 6.14 8.52
N PHE A 85 -1.65 5.87 9.72
CA PHE A 85 -1.00 4.94 10.63
C PHE A 85 -1.09 3.49 10.14
N VAL A 86 -2.26 3.09 9.63
CA VAL A 86 -2.46 1.76 9.06
C VAL A 86 -1.54 1.56 7.86
N GLU A 87 -1.47 2.51 6.93
CA GLU A 87 -0.54 2.46 5.79
C GLU A 87 0.93 2.42 6.23
N ALA A 88 1.32 3.25 7.19
CA ALA A 88 2.68 3.26 7.71
C ALA A 88 3.04 1.89 8.32
N ARG A 89 2.10 1.29 9.06
CA ARG A 89 2.28 -0.05 9.64
C ARG A 89 2.37 -1.15 8.58
N GLN A 90 1.55 -1.07 7.51
CA GLN A 90 1.63 -2.00 6.39
C GLN A 90 2.98 -1.92 5.70
N ARG A 91 3.46 -0.70 5.39
CA ARG A 91 4.77 -0.50 4.77
C ARG A 91 5.93 -0.99 5.65
N ALA A 92 5.83 -0.82 6.97
CA ALA A 92 6.84 -1.31 7.90
C ALA A 92 6.95 -2.85 7.90
N ASN A 93 5.87 -3.55 7.55
CA ASN A 93 5.83 -5.00 7.46
C ASN A 93 5.79 -5.50 5.99
N THR A 94 6.29 -4.70 5.07
CA THR A 94 6.37 -5.07 3.65
C THR A 94 7.83 -5.14 3.23
N TYR A 95 8.21 -6.23 2.60
CA TYR A 95 9.55 -6.51 2.09
C TYR A 95 9.47 -6.91 0.63
N TYR A 96 10.42 -6.42 -0.13
CA TYR A 96 10.54 -6.70 -1.57
C TYR A 96 11.86 -7.40 -1.84
N ALA A 97 11.86 -8.34 -2.76
CA ALA A 97 13.07 -8.94 -3.28
C ALA A 97 12.96 -9.22 -4.78
N VAL A 98 14.08 -9.11 -5.45
CA VAL A 98 14.31 -9.57 -6.83
C VAL A 98 15.36 -10.65 -6.77
N THR A 99 15.06 -11.79 -7.35
CA THR A 99 15.96 -12.93 -7.41
C THR A 99 16.31 -13.27 -8.86
N SER A 100 17.14 -14.27 -9.05
CA SER A 100 17.45 -14.78 -10.38
C SER A 100 16.25 -15.41 -11.11
N GLU A 101 15.16 -15.76 -10.39
CA GLU A 101 14.03 -16.51 -10.98
C GLU A 101 12.69 -15.77 -10.86
N ARG A 102 12.50 -14.96 -9.82
CA ARG A 102 11.22 -14.35 -9.48
C ARG A 102 11.35 -13.05 -8.72
N VAL A 103 10.24 -12.32 -8.68
CA VAL A 103 10.02 -11.17 -7.79
C VAL A 103 9.21 -11.66 -6.60
N ILE A 104 9.60 -11.29 -5.40
CA ILE A 104 8.95 -11.68 -4.15
C ILE A 104 8.45 -10.43 -3.42
N ILE A 105 7.20 -10.45 -2.99
CA ILE A 105 6.58 -9.42 -2.14
C ILE A 105 6.08 -10.11 -0.89
N VAL A 106 6.72 -9.83 0.24
CA VAL A 106 6.26 -10.28 1.56
C VAL A 106 5.55 -9.10 2.21
N SER A 107 4.32 -9.27 2.62
CA SER A 107 3.52 -8.22 3.27
C SER A 107 2.59 -8.81 4.32
N GLY A 108 2.14 -7.97 5.25
CA GLY A 108 1.09 -8.33 6.20
C GLY A 108 1.29 -7.74 7.58
N VAL A 109 0.20 -7.22 8.15
CA VAL A 109 0.16 -6.69 9.53
C VAL A 109 -0.37 -7.75 10.50
N PHE A 110 -1.42 -8.48 10.10
CA PHE A 110 -2.08 -9.50 10.92
C PHE A 110 -1.82 -10.93 10.41
N ALA A 111 -1.65 -11.07 9.10
CA ALA A 111 -1.36 -12.35 8.46
C ALA A 111 -0.30 -12.12 7.39
N ARG A 112 0.74 -12.94 7.41
CA ARG A 112 1.81 -12.92 6.42
C ARG A 112 1.27 -13.34 5.06
N LYS A 113 1.47 -12.50 4.05
CA LYS A 113 1.10 -12.76 2.66
C LYS A 113 2.37 -12.70 1.81
N VAL A 114 2.62 -13.74 1.06
CA VAL A 114 3.73 -13.81 0.12
C VAL A 114 3.17 -13.87 -1.29
N LYS A 115 3.55 -12.92 -2.13
CA LYS A 115 3.27 -12.93 -3.58
C LYS A 115 4.58 -13.19 -4.31
N SER A 116 4.60 -14.21 -5.14
CA SER A 116 5.74 -14.59 -5.97
C SER A 116 5.35 -14.50 -7.43
N LEU A 117 6.17 -13.82 -8.23
CA LEU A 117 5.94 -13.56 -9.64
C LEU A 117 7.16 -14.04 -10.42
N SER A 118 7.01 -15.10 -11.23
CA SER A 118 8.09 -15.62 -12.06
C SER A 118 8.53 -14.59 -13.10
N LEU A 119 9.83 -14.35 -13.23
CA LEU A 119 10.39 -13.47 -14.24
C LEU A 119 10.11 -13.95 -15.67
N ARG A 120 9.94 -15.25 -15.88
CA ARG A 120 9.62 -15.86 -17.19
C ARG A 120 8.23 -15.48 -17.69
N THR A 121 7.26 -15.36 -16.78
CA THR A 121 5.86 -15.06 -17.11
C THR A 121 5.50 -13.59 -16.97
N LEU A 122 6.45 -12.77 -16.53
CA LEU A 122 6.22 -11.36 -16.33
C LEU A 122 6.21 -10.65 -17.69
N THR A 123 5.04 -10.21 -18.17
CA THR A 123 4.86 -9.59 -19.49
C THR A 123 5.00 -8.09 -19.43
N ASP A 124 4.30 -7.45 -18.49
CA ASP A 124 4.21 -6.01 -18.41
C ASP A 124 4.92 -5.50 -17.15
N LEU A 125 5.87 -4.60 -17.37
CA LEU A 125 6.62 -3.93 -16.32
C LEU A 125 6.52 -2.43 -16.55
N SER A 126 5.90 -1.71 -15.63
CA SER A 126 5.81 -0.26 -15.69
C SER A 126 6.52 0.39 -14.50
N LEU A 127 7.24 1.47 -14.79
CA LEU A 127 7.92 2.29 -13.80
C LEU A 127 7.29 3.67 -13.76
N SER A 128 6.89 4.10 -12.57
CA SER A 128 6.52 5.47 -12.26
C SER A 128 7.51 6.02 -11.25
N GLU A 129 8.31 6.99 -11.64
CA GLU A 129 9.38 7.57 -10.81
C GLU A 129 9.14 9.06 -10.59
N ALA A 130 9.31 9.51 -9.36
CA ALA A 130 9.31 10.90 -8.99
C ALA A 130 10.72 11.50 -9.18
N ARG A 131 10.80 12.84 -9.24
CA ARG A 131 12.10 13.55 -9.36
C ARG A 131 13.08 13.27 -8.20
N SER A 132 12.55 12.78 -7.09
CA SER A 132 13.35 12.36 -5.92
C SER A 132 14.10 11.03 -6.09
N GLY A 133 13.86 10.29 -7.20
CA GLY A 133 14.36 8.94 -7.41
C GLY A 133 13.52 7.86 -6.68
N GLU A 134 12.50 8.27 -5.95
CA GLU A 134 11.50 7.34 -5.40
C GLU A 134 10.51 6.95 -6.50
N GLY A 135 10.09 5.70 -6.53
CA GLY A 135 9.14 5.26 -7.54
C GLY A 135 8.38 4.00 -7.18
N THR A 136 7.46 3.68 -8.05
CA THR A 136 6.64 2.48 -7.98
C THR A 136 6.84 1.65 -9.25
N ILE A 137 7.16 0.37 -9.07
CA ILE A 137 7.24 -0.59 -10.17
C ILE A 137 6.00 -1.48 -10.10
N THR A 138 5.21 -1.48 -11.15
CA THR A 138 3.99 -2.31 -11.23
C THR A 138 4.22 -3.49 -12.16
N PHE A 139 3.77 -4.67 -11.74
CA PHE A 139 3.92 -5.94 -12.42
C PHE A 139 2.59 -6.39 -13.02
N GLY A 140 2.60 -6.72 -14.31
CA GLY A 140 1.44 -7.17 -15.06
C GLY A 140 0.55 -6.05 -15.61
N ALA A 141 -0.46 -6.44 -16.37
CA ALA A 141 -1.40 -5.50 -16.98
C ALA A 141 -2.14 -4.69 -15.89
N GLN A 142 -2.08 -3.37 -16.02
CA GLN A 142 -2.82 -2.50 -15.13
C GLN A 142 -4.31 -2.57 -15.50
N HIS A 143 -5.13 -2.95 -14.54
CA HIS A 143 -6.58 -2.85 -14.72
C HIS A 143 -6.95 -1.37 -14.95
N PRO A 144 -7.82 -1.04 -15.92
CA PRO A 144 -8.19 0.35 -16.19
C PRO A 144 -8.65 1.12 -14.94
N MET A 145 -9.27 0.41 -14.01
CA MET A 145 -9.69 0.97 -12.73
C MET A 145 -8.55 1.11 -11.69
N ALA A 146 -7.40 0.50 -11.91
CA ALA A 146 -6.27 0.59 -10.97
C ALA A 146 -5.73 2.03 -10.86
N ALA A 147 -5.80 2.81 -11.93
CA ALA A 147 -5.45 4.24 -11.92
C ALA A 147 -6.39 5.04 -11.00
N MET A 148 -7.68 4.69 -10.98
CA MET A 148 -8.69 5.32 -10.14
C MET A 148 -8.54 4.93 -8.66
N PHE A 149 -8.18 3.66 -8.39
CA PHE A 149 -7.96 3.13 -7.04
C PHE A 149 -6.52 3.28 -6.53
N GLY A 150 -5.58 3.68 -7.38
CA GLY A 150 -4.17 3.89 -7.00
C GLY A 150 -3.98 4.89 -5.85
N GLY A 151 -4.89 5.85 -5.72
CA GLY A 151 -4.94 6.79 -4.61
C GLY A 151 -5.61 6.24 -3.33
N MET A 152 -6.28 5.09 -3.41
CA MET A 152 -7.04 4.50 -2.30
C MET A 152 -6.31 3.31 -1.67
N ARG A 153 -4.99 3.23 -1.78
CA ARG A 153 -4.21 2.08 -1.24
C ARG A 153 -4.40 1.83 0.25
N GLY A 154 -4.70 2.86 1.03
CA GLY A 154 -5.01 2.76 2.45
C GLY A 154 -6.45 2.30 2.78
N TRP A 155 -7.28 2.02 1.77
CA TRP A 155 -8.63 1.56 1.99
C TRP A 155 -8.66 0.04 2.22
N PRO A 156 -9.44 -0.45 3.18
CA PRO A 156 -9.61 -1.87 3.39
C PRO A 156 -10.10 -2.56 2.11
N GLY A 157 -9.35 -3.55 1.62
CA GLY A 157 -9.69 -4.30 0.40
C GLY A 157 -9.20 -3.69 -0.92
N ALA A 158 -8.68 -2.47 -0.96
CA ALA A 158 -8.14 -1.85 -2.18
C ALA A 158 -6.96 -2.65 -2.78
N GLU A 159 -6.17 -3.31 -1.95
CA GLU A 159 -5.04 -4.15 -2.38
C GLU A 159 -5.42 -5.31 -3.30
N GLN A 160 -6.68 -5.74 -3.29
CA GLN A 160 -7.16 -6.83 -4.14
C GLN A 160 -7.34 -6.38 -5.59
N ASN A 161 -7.63 -5.08 -5.80
CA ASN A 161 -7.85 -4.47 -7.11
C ASN A 161 -6.60 -3.81 -7.68
N LEU A 162 -5.58 -3.64 -6.84
CA LEU A 162 -4.27 -3.15 -7.25
C LEU A 162 -3.38 -4.34 -7.56
N GLY A 163 -2.83 -4.38 -8.77
CA GLY A 163 -1.86 -5.39 -9.18
C GLY A 163 -0.64 -5.43 -8.24
N PRO A 164 0.14 -6.51 -8.27
CA PRO A 164 1.38 -6.58 -7.51
C PRO A 164 2.32 -5.45 -7.92
N SER A 165 2.95 -4.81 -6.94
CA SER A 165 3.84 -3.69 -7.21
C SER A 165 4.86 -3.50 -6.09
N PHE A 166 6.04 -3.01 -6.44
CA PHE A 166 6.98 -2.40 -5.50
C PHE A 166 6.61 -0.94 -5.34
N ASP A 167 6.11 -0.57 -4.19
CA ASP A 167 5.59 0.78 -3.93
C ASP A 167 6.61 1.64 -3.18
N LEU A 168 6.81 2.89 -3.64
CA LEU A 168 7.66 3.88 -2.98
C LEU A 168 9.05 3.35 -2.61
N ILE A 169 9.71 2.69 -3.55
CA ILE A 169 11.09 2.24 -3.38
C ILE A 169 12.08 3.33 -3.78
N LEU A 170 13.21 3.38 -3.08
CA LEU A 170 14.33 4.25 -3.43
C LEU A 170 15.06 3.70 -4.66
N ASN A 171 15.59 4.60 -5.51
CA ASN A 171 16.32 4.24 -6.72
C ASN A 171 15.52 3.28 -7.63
N ALA A 172 14.24 3.57 -7.82
CA ALA A 172 13.31 2.71 -8.52
C ALA A 172 13.78 2.34 -9.93
N LYS A 173 14.47 3.25 -10.64
CA LYS A 173 15.05 3.01 -11.95
C LYS A 173 16.10 1.90 -11.93
N SER A 174 17.02 1.92 -10.97
CA SER A 174 18.05 0.88 -10.83
C SER A 174 17.44 -0.50 -10.56
N VAL A 175 16.41 -0.55 -9.71
CA VAL A 175 15.68 -1.79 -9.42
C VAL A 175 14.95 -2.30 -10.66
N TYR A 176 14.32 -1.41 -11.42
CA TYR A 176 13.67 -1.73 -12.68
C TYR A 176 14.66 -2.33 -13.69
N GLU A 177 15.85 -1.74 -13.83
CA GLU A 177 16.91 -2.25 -14.71
C GLU A 177 17.42 -3.63 -14.24
N THR A 178 17.55 -3.83 -12.92
CA THR A 178 17.91 -5.14 -12.34
C THR A 178 16.87 -6.20 -12.70
N ILE A 179 15.57 -5.89 -12.58
CA ILE A 179 14.49 -6.82 -12.97
C ILE A 179 14.56 -7.14 -14.46
N ARG A 180 14.77 -6.14 -15.32
CA ARG A 180 14.88 -6.35 -16.78
C ARG A 180 16.07 -7.20 -17.15
N SER A 181 17.23 -6.96 -16.52
CA SER A 181 18.44 -7.75 -16.75
C SER A 181 18.26 -9.20 -16.30
N ALA A 182 17.65 -9.41 -15.13
CA ALA A 182 17.32 -10.74 -14.65
C ALA A 182 16.32 -11.46 -15.58
N GLN A 183 15.33 -10.74 -16.09
CA GLN A 183 14.35 -11.28 -17.03
C GLN A 183 14.98 -11.71 -18.36
N SER A 184 15.96 -10.94 -18.86
CA SER A 184 16.68 -11.29 -20.10
C SER A 184 17.59 -12.50 -19.93
N ALA A 185 18.10 -12.75 -18.73
CA ALA A 185 18.95 -13.90 -18.42
C ALA A 185 18.18 -15.23 -18.29
N VAL A 186 16.86 -15.17 -18.07
CA VAL A 186 15.99 -16.35 -17.85
C VAL A 186 15.20 -16.73 -19.11
N ARG A 187 15.19 -15.86 -20.14
CA ARG A 187 14.64 -16.15 -21.47
C ARG A 187 15.59 -17.01 -22.28
#